data_507225137f211dc956f98437793e0abe
#
_entry.id   507225137f211dc956f98437793e0abe
#
_cell.length_a   1.000
_cell.length_b   1.000
_cell.length_c   1.000
_cell.angle_alpha   90.00
_cell.angle_beta   90.00
_cell.angle_gamma   90.00
#
_symmetry.space_group_name_H-M   'P 1'
#
loop_
_entity.id
_entity.type
_entity.pdbx_description
1 polymer ?
#
loop_
_entity_poly.entity_id
_entity_poly.type
_entity_poly.pdbx_seq_one_letter_code
_entity_poly.pdbx_strand_id
1 'polypeptide(L)'
;MNNLLDKIHQQNATAFTHSGKFHADDVFSSALLLYLNPEITITRGSRVPEDFDGIVFDIGRGRYDHHQKDSRVRENGIAYAAFGLLWEELGAEILGEELADKFDESFVQPLDNNDNTGEKNELASLIGNFNPTWDAEGSNDEAFFQAVSVAGMILENKFDRYRGNERADKRVEEIYERHMQAFHDREKHCEDAKILILPEFVPCQKFLSETPVAFVIFPSNRGGYCIQPQKKEYSMNYKCSFPSEWLGLENEELQEVTGLKTAGFCHKGGFLMTTGELADAVQACKISMEQFHEKPVIVSFGGDTEYDELIHQLPKLQAAEIIHIDFPTLPEVEIQGVYAEVTMEKQEWKSRVKEQVKQILKYKPEAVFVGENLFAAYPIVHALRKKHIPVFGLAEKDGQKLIVRIPSGS
;
A
#
# COMPACT_ATOMS: atom_id res chain seq x y z
N MET A 1 8.33 10.13 36.83
CA MET A 1 7.64 10.82 35.72
C MET A 1 6.40 10.02 35.44
N ASN A 2 5.21 10.57 35.62
CA ASN A 2 4.00 9.85 35.23
C ASN A 2 4.04 9.73 33.71
N ASN A 3 4.05 8.50 33.21
CA ASN A 3 3.98 8.20 31.78
C ASN A 3 2.63 8.74 31.23
N LEU A 4 2.57 9.11 29.96
CA LEU A 4 1.32 9.58 29.31
C LEU A 4 0.19 8.55 29.50
N LEU A 5 0.49 7.28 29.35
CA LEU A 5 -0.45 6.18 29.55
C LEU A 5 -1.04 6.15 30.97
N ASP A 6 -0.20 6.40 31.99
CA ASP A 6 -0.68 6.50 33.38
C ASP A 6 -1.67 7.66 33.56
N LYS A 7 -1.43 8.80 32.92
CA LYS A 7 -2.35 9.94 32.95
C LYS A 7 -3.67 9.64 32.26
N ILE A 8 -3.62 8.92 31.13
CA ILE A 8 -4.84 8.51 30.37
C ILE A 8 -5.71 7.60 31.24
N HIS A 9 -5.10 6.67 31.98
CA HIS A 9 -5.82 5.68 32.77
C HIS A 9 -6.19 6.13 34.19
N GLN A 10 -5.91 7.38 34.55
CA GLN A 10 -6.34 7.94 35.84
C GLN A 10 -7.86 8.01 35.94
N GLN A 11 -8.38 7.83 37.14
CA GLN A 11 -9.77 8.11 37.41
C GLN A 11 -10.07 9.60 37.19
N ASN A 12 -11.07 9.91 36.37
CA ASN A 12 -11.40 11.27 35.93
C ASN A 12 -10.31 11.93 35.08
N ALA A 13 -9.61 11.15 34.23
CA ALA A 13 -8.66 11.69 33.27
C ALA A 13 -9.30 12.82 32.42
N THR A 14 -8.54 13.88 32.19
CA THR A 14 -8.97 15.02 31.39
C THR A 14 -7.97 15.36 30.30
N ALA A 15 -8.50 15.82 29.17
CA ALA A 15 -7.67 16.33 28.08
C ALA A 15 -8.22 17.66 27.57
N PHE A 16 -7.35 18.46 26.97
CA PHE A 16 -7.69 19.80 26.48
C PHE A 16 -7.07 20.05 25.10
N THR A 17 -7.89 20.57 24.18
CA THR A 17 -7.44 21.02 22.86
C THR A 17 -8.08 22.38 22.51
N HIS A 18 -7.72 22.93 21.33
CA HIS A 18 -8.25 24.20 20.88
C HIS A 18 -9.73 24.15 20.51
N SER A 19 -10.41 25.27 20.60
CA SER A 19 -11.79 25.48 20.13
C SER A 19 -11.82 26.08 18.72
N GLY A 20 -13.01 26.20 18.16
CA GLY A 20 -13.26 26.76 16.84
C GLY A 20 -13.15 25.71 15.74
N LYS A 21 -12.62 26.10 14.59
CA LYS A 21 -12.44 25.17 13.47
C LYS A 21 -11.45 24.07 13.85
N PHE A 22 -11.85 22.83 13.60
CA PHE A 22 -11.02 21.65 13.90
C PHE A 22 -10.48 21.01 12.61
N HIS A 23 -9.40 20.25 12.76
CA HIS A 23 -8.70 19.53 11.71
C HIS A 23 -8.72 18.02 11.97
N ALA A 24 -8.11 17.25 11.09
CA ALA A 24 -7.98 15.82 11.33
C ALA A 24 -7.03 15.53 12.50
N ASP A 25 -6.08 16.38 12.76
CA ASP A 25 -5.06 16.24 13.79
C ASP A 25 -5.68 16.20 15.20
N ASP A 26 -6.39 17.25 15.62
CA ASP A 26 -7.04 17.31 16.93
C ASP A 26 -8.18 16.30 17.07
N VAL A 27 -8.87 15.97 15.97
CA VAL A 27 -9.94 14.95 15.93
C VAL A 27 -9.37 13.55 16.16
N PHE A 28 -8.32 13.13 15.43
CA PHE A 28 -7.70 11.82 15.61
C PHE A 28 -6.93 11.71 16.92
N SER A 29 -6.34 12.80 17.41
CA SER A 29 -5.77 12.88 18.75
C SER A 29 -6.80 12.59 19.83
N SER A 30 -7.96 13.23 19.74
CA SER A 30 -9.09 13.00 20.66
C SER A 30 -9.61 11.56 20.57
N ALA A 31 -9.77 11.04 19.36
CA ALA A 31 -10.22 9.67 19.13
C ALA A 31 -9.25 8.63 19.69
N LEU A 32 -7.93 8.88 19.60
CA LEU A 32 -6.90 8.02 20.16
C LEU A 32 -6.96 7.97 21.69
N LEU A 33 -7.14 9.11 22.33
CA LEU A 33 -7.29 9.18 23.80
C LEU A 33 -8.54 8.47 24.26
N LEU A 34 -9.68 8.65 23.58
CA LEU A 34 -10.93 7.95 23.86
C LEU A 34 -10.87 6.45 23.59
N TYR A 35 -10.08 6.01 22.60
CA TYR A 35 -9.83 4.60 22.37
C TYR A 35 -9.14 3.92 23.57
N LEU A 36 -8.18 4.62 24.19
CA LEU A 36 -7.45 4.13 25.37
C LEU A 36 -8.25 4.26 26.67
N ASN A 37 -9.03 5.32 26.80
CA ASN A 37 -9.92 5.55 27.94
C ASN A 37 -11.24 6.19 27.48
N PRO A 38 -12.32 5.40 27.32
CA PRO A 38 -13.63 5.93 26.92
C PRO A 38 -14.25 6.93 27.90
N GLU A 39 -13.76 6.98 29.14
CA GLU A 39 -14.26 7.89 30.19
C GLU A 39 -13.47 9.20 30.29
N ILE A 40 -12.40 9.36 29.48
CA ILE A 40 -11.63 10.60 29.47
C ILE A 40 -12.50 11.78 29.04
N THR A 41 -12.45 12.86 29.81
CA THR A 41 -13.20 14.08 29.46
C THR A 41 -12.33 14.99 28.61
N ILE A 42 -12.74 15.23 27.38
CA ILE A 42 -12.05 16.16 26.47
C ILE A 42 -12.76 17.49 26.45
N THR A 43 -12.03 18.55 26.75
CA THR A 43 -12.53 19.95 26.77
C THR A 43 -11.84 20.74 25.67
N ARG A 44 -12.59 21.63 25.03
CA ARG A 44 -12.09 22.54 24.00
C ARG A 44 -12.13 23.98 24.45
N GLY A 45 -11.12 24.77 24.12
CA GLY A 45 -11.09 26.17 24.47
C GLY A 45 -10.06 26.97 23.70
N SER A 46 -10.15 28.31 23.78
CA SER A 46 -9.20 29.21 23.10
C SER A 46 -7.88 29.37 23.84
N ARG A 47 -7.80 28.92 25.10
CA ARG A 47 -6.63 29.02 25.97
C ARG A 47 -6.70 27.92 27.03
N VAL A 48 -5.56 27.26 27.27
CA VAL A 48 -5.43 26.29 28.36
C VAL A 48 -5.58 27.01 29.71
N PRO A 49 -6.47 26.53 30.62
CA PRO A 49 -6.57 27.06 31.99
C PRO A 49 -5.23 26.94 32.74
N GLU A 50 -4.91 27.94 33.59
CA GLU A 50 -3.62 27.99 34.30
C GLU A 50 -3.40 26.82 35.27
N ASP A 51 -4.49 26.29 35.82
CA ASP A 51 -4.48 25.16 36.77
C ASP A 51 -4.83 23.82 36.14
N PHE A 52 -4.82 23.71 34.78
CA PHE A 52 -5.14 22.47 34.09
C PHE A 52 -3.97 21.47 34.17
N ASP A 53 -4.18 20.34 34.83
CA ASP A 53 -3.18 19.27 35.03
C ASP A 53 -3.44 18.02 34.14
N GLY A 54 -4.34 18.10 33.17
CA GLY A 54 -4.65 17.03 32.25
C GLY A 54 -3.66 16.94 31.07
N ILE A 55 -4.09 16.22 30.03
CA ILE A 55 -3.33 16.06 28.78
C ILE A 55 -3.69 17.24 27.86
N VAL A 56 -2.70 18.04 27.49
CA VAL A 56 -2.89 19.16 26.56
C VAL A 56 -2.26 18.81 25.22
N PHE A 57 -3.03 18.94 24.15
CA PHE A 57 -2.57 18.65 22.79
C PHE A 57 -3.09 19.69 21.79
N ASP A 58 -2.35 19.91 20.72
CA ASP A 58 -2.63 20.85 19.64
C ASP A 58 -2.91 22.29 20.07
N ILE A 59 -2.46 22.66 21.25
CA ILE A 59 -2.54 24.00 21.83
C ILE A 59 -1.56 24.12 23.02
N GLY A 60 -1.21 25.35 23.39
CA GLY A 60 -0.52 25.63 24.65
C GLY A 60 1.00 25.52 24.60
N ARG A 61 1.57 25.19 23.45
CA ARG A 61 3.03 25.09 23.22
C ARG A 61 3.71 24.06 24.12
N GLY A 62 2.96 23.03 24.51
CA GLY A 62 3.46 21.92 25.33
C GLY A 62 4.03 20.78 24.50
N ARG A 63 4.15 19.60 25.15
CA ARG A 63 4.78 18.40 24.56
C ARG A 63 4.04 17.87 23.31
N TYR A 64 2.72 17.98 23.26
CA TYR A 64 1.86 17.49 22.17
C TYR A 64 1.26 18.63 21.36
N ASP A 65 1.97 19.74 21.25
CA ASP A 65 1.65 20.85 20.37
C ASP A 65 2.78 21.05 19.36
N HIS A 66 2.46 21.37 18.13
CA HIS A 66 3.40 21.49 17.01
C HIS A 66 3.53 22.92 16.45
N HIS A 67 2.82 23.89 17.04
CA HIS A 67 2.77 25.28 16.55
C HIS A 67 3.99 26.14 16.92
N GLN A 68 4.97 25.59 17.63
CA GLN A 68 6.21 26.29 17.97
C GLN A 68 7.25 26.21 16.84
N LYS A 69 8.20 27.17 16.85
CA LYS A 69 9.26 27.25 15.81
C LYS A 69 10.20 26.06 15.79
N ASP A 70 10.37 25.38 16.91
CA ASP A 70 11.20 24.22 17.13
C ASP A 70 10.37 22.92 17.15
N SER A 71 9.27 22.90 16.39
CA SER A 71 8.45 21.70 16.22
C SER A 71 9.28 20.52 15.73
N ARG A 72 8.95 19.34 16.25
CA ARG A 72 9.70 18.12 15.97
C ARG A 72 9.47 17.64 14.54
N VAL A 73 10.53 17.08 13.94
CA VAL A 73 10.51 16.54 12.59
C VAL A 73 11.06 15.12 12.63
N ARG A 74 10.45 14.20 11.90
CA ARG A 74 10.93 12.83 11.73
C ARG A 74 12.20 12.80 10.88
N GLU A 75 12.96 11.72 10.94
CA GLU A 75 14.19 11.55 10.15
C GLU A 75 13.96 11.68 8.63
N ASN A 76 12.77 11.31 8.14
CA ASN A 76 12.37 11.44 6.74
C ASN A 76 11.91 12.85 6.35
N GLY A 77 11.96 13.82 7.26
CA GLY A 77 11.61 15.21 7.01
C GLY A 77 10.14 15.57 7.22
N ILE A 78 9.28 14.63 7.59
CA ILE A 78 7.86 14.90 7.87
C ILE A 78 7.74 15.44 9.29
N ALA A 79 7.21 16.67 9.42
CA ALA A 79 6.96 17.28 10.72
C ALA A 79 5.85 16.54 11.46
N TYR A 80 5.98 16.43 12.78
CA TYR A 80 4.91 15.92 13.63
C TYR A 80 3.79 16.96 13.74
N ALA A 81 2.54 16.49 13.78
CA ALA A 81 1.41 17.23 14.35
C ALA A 81 1.03 16.61 15.71
N ALA A 82 -0.01 17.07 16.36
CA ALA A 82 -0.37 16.59 17.71
C ALA A 82 -0.68 15.08 17.71
N PHE A 83 -1.34 14.58 16.66
CA PHE A 83 -1.64 13.16 16.52
C PHE A 83 -0.37 12.31 16.42
N GLY A 84 0.60 12.73 15.62
CA GLY A 84 1.88 12.06 15.53
C GLY A 84 2.69 12.07 16.83
N LEU A 85 2.68 13.18 17.57
CA LEU A 85 3.33 13.30 18.88
C LEU A 85 2.72 12.36 19.93
N LEU A 86 1.40 12.20 19.93
CA LEU A 86 0.70 11.25 20.80
C LEU A 86 0.95 9.81 20.34
N TRP A 87 0.93 9.57 19.02
CA TRP A 87 1.16 8.24 18.47
C TRP A 87 2.55 7.69 18.79
N GLU A 88 3.58 8.52 18.73
CA GLU A 88 4.96 8.14 19.06
C GLU A 88 5.08 7.53 20.48
N GLU A 89 4.27 8.00 21.44
CA GLU A 89 4.29 7.48 22.79
C GLU A 89 3.32 6.32 23.04
N LEU A 90 2.23 6.27 22.28
CA LEU A 90 1.12 5.35 22.54
C LEU A 90 1.04 4.19 21.53
N GLY A 91 1.62 4.38 20.36
CA GLY A 91 1.47 3.43 19.25
C GLY A 91 1.98 2.04 19.58
N ALA A 92 3.15 1.94 20.20
CA ALA A 92 3.74 0.66 20.58
C ALA A 92 2.91 -0.11 21.62
N GLU A 93 2.27 0.58 22.55
CA GLU A 93 1.35 -0.03 23.53
C GLU A 93 0.06 -0.56 22.86
N ILE A 94 -0.37 0.07 21.77
CA ILE A 94 -1.60 -0.31 21.06
C ILE A 94 -1.34 -1.47 20.08
N LEU A 95 -0.26 -1.41 19.30
CA LEU A 95 -0.02 -2.34 18.19
C LEU A 95 1.28 -3.16 18.32
N GLY A 96 2.15 -2.85 19.31
CA GLY A 96 3.54 -3.31 19.31
C GLY A 96 4.42 -2.47 18.38
N GLU A 97 5.73 -2.44 18.62
CA GLU A 97 6.68 -1.53 17.93
C GLU A 97 6.58 -1.63 16.40
N GLU A 98 6.72 -2.82 15.83
CA GLU A 98 6.77 -3.02 14.37
C GLU A 98 5.48 -2.58 13.65
N LEU A 99 4.31 -2.87 14.21
CA LEU A 99 3.04 -2.46 13.60
C LEU A 99 2.75 -0.97 13.85
N ALA A 100 3.23 -0.42 14.96
CA ALA A 100 3.10 1.00 15.26
C ALA A 100 3.88 1.84 14.26
N ASP A 101 5.10 1.43 13.89
CA ASP A 101 5.92 2.10 12.87
C ASP A 101 5.23 2.05 11.51
N LYS A 102 4.73 0.88 11.09
CA LYS A 102 3.98 0.72 9.84
C LYS A 102 2.71 1.56 9.79
N PHE A 103 2.04 1.71 10.92
CA PHE A 103 0.86 2.54 11.04
C PHE A 103 1.21 4.03 11.00
N ASP A 104 2.31 4.44 11.65
CA ASP A 104 2.84 5.79 11.57
C ASP A 104 3.09 6.18 10.11
N GLU A 105 3.91 5.39 9.39
CA GLU A 105 4.25 5.68 7.99
C GLU A 105 3.02 5.75 7.06
N SER A 106 2.07 4.83 7.23
CA SER A 106 0.97 4.69 6.26
C SER A 106 -0.28 5.49 6.60
N PHE A 107 -0.43 5.95 7.84
CA PHE A 107 -1.65 6.61 8.30
C PHE A 107 -1.38 7.93 9.03
N VAL A 108 -0.49 7.93 10.04
CA VAL A 108 -0.24 9.11 10.88
C VAL A 108 0.51 10.19 10.10
N GLN A 109 1.65 9.83 9.50
CA GLN A 109 2.48 10.78 8.74
C GLN A 109 1.73 11.52 7.62
N PRO A 110 0.86 10.88 6.82
CA PRO A 110 0.05 11.58 5.83
C PRO A 110 -0.92 12.61 6.42
N LEU A 111 -1.41 12.37 7.65
CA LEU A 111 -2.28 13.32 8.37
C LEU A 111 -1.46 14.48 8.95
N ASP A 112 -0.35 14.18 9.62
CA ASP A 112 0.59 15.18 10.12
C ASP A 112 1.10 16.10 9.01
N ASN A 113 1.45 15.51 7.85
CA ASN A 113 1.92 16.28 6.70
C ASN A 113 0.82 17.18 6.12
N ASN A 114 -0.42 16.69 6.07
CA ASN A 114 -1.56 17.54 5.66
C ASN A 114 -1.73 18.73 6.60
N ASP A 115 -1.66 18.51 7.90
CA ASP A 115 -1.86 19.55 8.90
C ASP A 115 -0.76 20.63 8.83
N ASN A 116 0.51 20.20 8.76
CA ASN A 116 1.66 21.11 8.73
C ASN A 116 1.85 21.85 7.39
N THR A 117 1.44 21.27 6.25
CA THR A 117 1.76 21.79 4.91
C THR A 117 0.56 22.17 4.06
N GLY A 118 -0.63 21.70 4.43
CA GLY A 118 -1.83 21.79 3.59
C GLY A 118 -1.81 20.82 2.39
N GLU A 119 -0.87 19.86 2.31
CA GLU A 119 -0.88 18.85 1.26
C GLU A 119 -2.19 18.07 1.28
N LYS A 120 -2.77 17.83 0.10
CA LYS A 120 -4.10 17.23 0.00
C LYS A 120 -4.14 15.82 0.58
N ASN A 121 -4.95 15.63 1.61
CA ASN A 121 -5.31 14.33 2.18
C ASN A 121 -6.84 14.17 2.15
N GLU A 122 -7.33 13.09 1.52
CA GLU A 122 -8.78 12.87 1.35
C GLU A 122 -9.47 12.61 2.68
N LEU A 123 -8.84 11.87 3.59
CA LEU A 123 -9.39 11.60 4.90
C LEU A 123 -9.47 12.87 5.76
N ALA A 124 -8.40 13.68 5.78
CA ALA A 124 -8.40 14.96 6.46
C ALA A 124 -9.50 15.90 5.91
N SER A 125 -9.70 15.89 4.59
CA SER A 125 -10.77 16.66 3.95
C SER A 125 -12.15 16.17 4.35
N LEU A 126 -12.36 14.85 4.48
CA LEU A 126 -13.64 14.28 4.95
C LEU A 126 -13.92 14.66 6.41
N ILE A 127 -12.92 14.56 7.29
CA ILE A 127 -13.05 15.01 8.69
C ILE A 127 -13.32 16.52 8.75
N GLY A 128 -12.61 17.31 7.95
CA GLY A 128 -12.82 18.76 7.87
C GLY A 128 -14.22 19.18 7.42
N ASN A 129 -14.95 18.33 6.67
CA ASN A 129 -16.33 18.58 6.24
C ASN A 129 -17.36 18.50 7.40
N PHE A 130 -16.98 17.99 8.56
CA PHE A 130 -17.82 18.05 9.75
C PHE A 130 -17.87 19.44 10.36
N ASN A 131 -16.88 20.33 10.06
CA ASN A 131 -16.97 21.71 10.53
C ASN A 131 -18.26 22.37 10.01
N PRO A 132 -19.00 23.10 10.87
CA PRO A 132 -20.16 23.84 10.44
C PRO A 132 -19.82 24.80 9.29
N THR A 133 -20.77 25.04 8.41
CA THR A 133 -20.64 26.09 7.38
C THR A 133 -20.56 27.46 8.02
N TRP A 134 -19.97 28.43 7.32
CA TRP A 134 -19.73 29.78 7.86
C TRP A 134 -21.00 30.50 8.31
N ASP A 135 -22.16 30.10 7.81
CA ASP A 135 -23.49 30.63 8.08
C ASP A 135 -24.36 29.74 9.02
N ALA A 136 -23.78 28.65 9.53
CA ALA A 136 -24.52 27.77 10.43
C ALA A 136 -24.58 28.36 11.84
N GLU A 137 -25.76 28.24 12.43
CA GLU A 137 -25.97 28.48 13.86
C GLU A 137 -25.74 27.17 14.62
N GLY A 138 -24.84 27.14 15.60
CA GLY A 138 -24.58 25.94 16.39
C GLY A 138 -23.19 25.92 17.05
N SER A 139 -22.96 24.90 17.86
CA SER A 139 -21.69 24.68 18.53
C SER A 139 -20.74 23.88 17.67
N ASN A 140 -19.54 24.42 17.41
CA ASN A 140 -18.45 23.67 16.79
C ASN A 140 -18.07 22.43 17.61
N ASP A 141 -18.36 22.40 18.89
CA ASP A 141 -17.99 21.27 19.76
C ASP A 141 -18.87 20.05 19.51
N GLU A 142 -20.16 20.23 19.22
CA GLU A 142 -21.03 19.12 18.85
C GLU A 142 -20.54 18.46 17.53
N ALA A 143 -20.24 19.26 16.51
CA ALA A 143 -19.71 18.81 15.25
C ALA A 143 -18.33 18.14 15.42
N PHE A 144 -17.49 18.67 16.31
CA PHE A 144 -16.21 18.08 16.66
C PHE A 144 -16.37 16.67 17.22
N PHE A 145 -17.23 16.46 18.22
CA PHE A 145 -17.42 15.14 18.81
C PHE A 145 -18.09 14.14 17.85
N GLN A 146 -18.88 14.61 16.89
CA GLN A 146 -19.35 13.77 15.80
C GLN A 146 -18.17 13.29 14.92
N ALA A 147 -17.27 14.20 14.56
CA ALA A 147 -16.06 13.86 13.81
C ALA A 147 -15.14 12.90 14.61
N VAL A 148 -14.96 13.14 15.92
CA VAL A 148 -14.20 12.26 16.82
C VAL A 148 -14.79 10.85 16.86
N SER A 149 -16.11 10.72 16.90
CA SER A 149 -16.78 9.41 16.89
C SER A 149 -16.50 8.65 15.59
N VAL A 150 -16.50 9.34 14.45
CA VAL A 150 -16.14 8.73 13.14
C VAL A 150 -14.67 8.35 13.11
N ALA A 151 -13.77 9.21 13.59
CA ALA A 151 -12.34 8.93 13.67
C ALA A 151 -12.05 7.72 14.59
N GLY A 152 -12.77 7.58 15.70
CA GLY A 152 -12.69 6.42 16.60
C GLY A 152 -13.02 5.12 15.89
N MET A 153 -14.13 5.07 15.15
CA MET A 153 -14.49 3.89 14.34
C MET A 153 -13.43 3.57 13.29
N ILE A 154 -12.81 4.59 12.68
CA ILE A 154 -11.73 4.39 11.72
C ILE A 154 -10.50 3.77 12.39
N LEU A 155 -10.07 4.29 13.55
CA LEU A 155 -8.93 3.78 14.30
C LEU A 155 -9.14 2.34 14.74
N GLU A 156 -10.28 2.02 15.37
CA GLU A 156 -10.62 0.67 15.81
C GLU A 156 -10.53 -0.35 14.65
N ASN A 157 -11.21 -0.05 13.53
CA ASN A 157 -11.18 -0.93 12.36
C ASN A 157 -9.78 -1.08 11.76
N LYS A 158 -8.97 -0.02 11.76
CA LYS A 158 -7.59 -0.09 11.30
C LYS A 158 -6.72 -0.94 12.24
N PHE A 159 -6.80 -0.73 13.54
CA PHE A 159 -6.05 -1.52 14.52
C PHE A 159 -6.41 -3.00 14.45
N ASP A 160 -7.69 -3.32 14.35
CA ASP A 160 -8.16 -4.69 14.19
C ASP A 160 -7.64 -5.33 12.90
N ARG A 161 -7.61 -4.56 11.81
CA ARG A 161 -7.06 -5.03 10.53
C ARG A 161 -5.55 -5.28 10.62
N TYR A 162 -4.77 -4.40 11.26
CA TYR A 162 -3.34 -4.60 11.45
C TYR A 162 -3.05 -5.85 12.27
N ARG A 163 -3.72 -6.00 13.42
CA ARG A 163 -3.62 -7.22 14.26
C ARG A 163 -4.11 -8.48 13.53
N GLY A 164 -5.18 -8.34 12.74
CA GLY A 164 -5.72 -9.43 11.94
C GLY A 164 -4.75 -9.91 10.87
N ASN A 165 -4.10 -8.99 10.17
CA ASN A 165 -3.09 -9.32 9.17
C ASN A 165 -1.86 -9.99 9.80
N GLU A 166 -1.37 -9.51 10.94
CA GLU A 166 -0.27 -10.16 11.66
C GLU A 166 -0.59 -11.61 12.07
N ARG A 167 -1.82 -11.83 12.60
CA ARG A 167 -2.26 -13.19 12.92
C ARG A 167 -2.37 -14.06 11.67
N ALA A 168 -2.80 -13.48 10.55
CA ALA A 168 -2.88 -14.18 9.28
C ALA A 168 -1.49 -14.55 8.74
N ASP A 169 -0.53 -13.64 8.76
CA ASP A 169 0.85 -13.89 8.33
C ASP A 169 1.46 -15.04 9.14
N LYS A 170 1.38 -15.00 10.48
CA LYS A 170 1.85 -16.11 11.36
C LYS A 170 1.17 -17.44 11.04
N ARG A 171 -0.15 -17.41 10.82
CA ARG A 171 -0.92 -18.62 10.49
C ARG A 171 -0.51 -19.23 9.16
N VAL A 172 -0.29 -18.39 8.15
CA VAL A 172 0.16 -18.84 6.82
C VAL A 172 1.59 -19.37 6.88
N GLU A 173 2.48 -18.71 7.61
CA GLU A 173 3.85 -19.16 7.82
C GLU A 173 3.91 -20.58 8.42
N GLU A 174 3.17 -20.85 9.50
CA GLU A 174 3.08 -22.19 10.11
C GLU A 174 2.58 -23.26 9.13
N ILE A 175 1.61 -22.92 8.28
CA ILE A 175 1.08 -23.86 7.29
C ILE A 175 2.09 -24.08 6.18
N TYR A 176 2.73 -23.01 5.71
CA TYR A 176 3.76 -23.05 4.68
C TYR A 176 4.98 -23.88 5.11
N GLU A 177 5.49 -23.68 6.32
CA GLU A 177 6.61 -24.45 6.84
C GLU A 177 6.30 -25.96 6.88
N ARG A 178 5.13 -26.34 7.40
CA ARG A 178 4.68 -27.76 7.40
C ARG A 178 4.53 -28.31 5.98
N HIS A 179 4.01 -27.50 5.06
CA HIS A 179 3.90 -27.87 3.66
C HIS A 179 5.28 -28.12 3.05
N MET A 180 6.23 -27.21 3.23
CA MET A 180 7.59 -27.35 2.70
C MET A 180 8.35 -28.53 3.31
N GLN A 181 8.21 -28.80 4.61
CA GLN A 181 8.78 -29.98 5.26
C GLN A 181 8.30 -31.29 4.62
N ALA A 182 7.00 -31.39 4.29
CA ALA A 182 6.44 -32.57 3.63
C ALA A 182 7.05 -32.86 2.23
N PHE A 183 7.63 -31.84 1.57
CA PHE A 183 8.29 -31.99 0.27
C PHE A 183 9.82 -32.14 0.38
N HIS A 184 10.44 -31.69 1.46
CA HIS A 184 11.88 -31.83 1.71
C HIS A 184 12.29 -33.30 1.85
N ASP A 185 11.45 -34.12 2.49
CA ASP A 185 11.70 -35.54 2.68
C ASP A 185 11.51 -36.40 1.43
N ARG A 186 11.10 -35.83 0.30
CA ARG A 186 10.71 -36.60 -0.90
C ARG A 186 11.61 -36.43 -2.11
N GLU A 187 12.80 -35.83 -2.03
CA GLU A 187 13.77 -35.69 -3.13
C GLU A 187 13.17 -35.36 -4.53
N LYS A 188 12.01 -34.73 -4.61
CA LYS A 188 11.36 -34.42 -5.89
C LYS A 188 11.27 -32.92 -6.06
N HIS A 189 11.72 -32.43 -7.21
CA HIS A 189 11.30 -31.15 -7.78
C HIS A 189 9.78 -31.19 -7.99
N CYS A 190 9.02 -30.99 -6.91
CA CYS A 190 7.61 -31.27 -6.89
C CYS A 190 6.88 -30.00 -7.27
N GLU A 191 6.25 -30.00 -8.44
CA GLU A 191 5.29 -28.94 -8.82
C GLU A 191 4.21 -28.78 -7.75
N ASP A 192 3.88 -29.86 -7.04
CA ASP A 192 2.97 -29.87 -5.93
C ASP A 192 3.41 -28.93 -4.79
N ALA A 193 4.71 -28.68 -4.59
CA ALA A 193 5.21 -27.71 -3.61
C ALA A 193 4.81 -26.27 -3.93
N LYS A 194 4.45 -25.97 -5.18
CA LYS A 194 3.96 -24.65 -5.61
C LYS A 194 2.48 -24.44 -5.37
N ILE A 195 1.76 -25.48 -4.86
CA ILE A 195 0.33 -25.44 -4.58
C ILE A 195 0.15 -25.56 -3.06
N LEU A 196 -0.23 -24.48 -2.39
CA LEU A 196 -0.49 -24.46 -0.96
C LEU A 196 -1.99 -24.62 -0.69
N ILE A 197 -2.34 -25.63 0.12
CA ILE A 197 -3.73 -25.86 0.53
C ILE A 197 -3.90 -25.33 1.94
N LEU A 198 -4.78 -24.34 2.10
CA LEU A 198 -5.16 -23.75 3.38
C LEU A 198 -6.44 -24.44 3.90
N PRO A 199 -6.57 -24.69 5.21
CA PRO A 199 -7.78 -25.27 5.80
C PRO A 199 -8.98 -24.31 5.79
N GLU A 200 -8.70 -23.02 5.63
CA GLU A 200 -9.67 -21.92 5.61
C GLU A 200 -9.10 -20.75 4.81
N PHE A 201 -9.94 -19.77 4.46
CA PHE A 201 -9.44 -18.53 3.87
C PHE A 201 -8.62 -17.74 4.88
N VAL A 202 -7.36 -17.50 4.56
CA VAL A 202 -6.45 -16.61 5.31
C VAL A 202 -5.82 -15.63 4.33
N PRO A 203 -5.79 -14.32 4.61
CA PRO A 203 -5.01 -13.38 3.81
C PRO A 203 -3.53 -13.79 3.78
N CYS A 204 -3.01 -14.10 2.60
CA CYS A 204 -1.70 -14.73 2.47
C CYS A 204 -0.81 -14.08 1.39
N GLN A 205 -1.36 -13.16 0.60
CA GLN A 205 -0.69 -12.63 -0.59
C GLN A 205 0.65 -11.98 -0.27
N LYS A 206 0.75 -11.26 0.84
CA LYS A 206 1.97 -10.56 1.24
C LYS A 206 3.08 -11.57 1.57
N PHE A 207 2.83 -12.48 2.49
CA PHE A 207 3.79 -13.51 2.89
C PHE A 207 4.19 -14.41 1.71
N LEU A 208 3.21 -14.90 0.96
CA LEU A 208 3.47 -15.83 -0.14
C LEU A 208 4.12 -15.20 -1.36
N SER A 209 4.12 -13.87 -1.52
CA SER A 209 4.80 -13.21 -2.65
C SER A 209 6.30 -13.54 -2.70
N GLU A 210 6.94 -13.72 -1.57
CA GLU A 210 8.37 -14.01 -1.41
C GLU A 210 8.71 -15.53 -1.47
N THR A 211 7.69 -16.39 -1.54
CA THR A 211 7.83 -17.86 -1.55
C THR A 211 7.70 -18.43 -2.97
N PRO A 212 8.06 -19.70 -3.24
CA PRO A 212 7.83 -20.33 -4.53
C PRO A 212 6.36 -20.72 -4.80
N VAL A 213 5.45 -20.58 -3.84
CA VAL A 213 4.03 -20.92 -4.00
C VAL A 213 3.41 -20.10 -5.11
N ALA A 214 2.84 -20.78 -6.11
CA ALA A 214 2.18 -20.16 -7.26
C ALA A 214 0.66 -20.07 -7.10
N PHE A 215 0.07 -21.06 -6.42
CA PHE A 215 -1.37 -21.14 -6.16
C PHE A 215 -1.69 -21.44 -4.71
N VAL A 216 -2.77 -20.85 -4.24
CA VAL A 216 -3.39 -21.19 -2.96
C VAL A 216 -4.78 -21.74 -3.21
N ILE A 217 -5.10 -22.85 -2.54
CA ILE A 217 -6.43 -23.46 -2.54
C ILE A 217 -7.02 -23.40 -1.13
N PHE A 218 -8.25 -22.99 -0.98
CA PHE A 218 -8.95 -22.96 0.29
C PHE A 218 -10.44 -23.27 0.12
N PRO A 219 -11.13 -23.80 1.17
CA PRO A 219 -12.56 -24.03 1.11
C PRO A 219 -13.35 -22.75 0.89
N SER A 220 -14.33 -22.79 -0.01
CA SER A 220 -15.23 -21.68 -0.24
C SER A 220 -16.40 -21.72 0.77
N ASN A 221 -16.79 -20.56 1.29
CA ASN A 221 -17.99 -20.42 2.11
C ASN A 221 -19.30 -20.66 1.36
N ARG A 222 -19.23 -20.79 0.02
CA ARG A 222 -20.36 -21.15 -0.86
C ARG A 222 -20.37 -22.63 -1.26
N GLY A 223 -19.48 -23.43 -0.67
CA GLY A 223 -19.21 -24.82 -1.03
C GLY A 223 -18.10 -24.97 -2.05
N GLY A 224 -17.44 -26.13 -2.07
CA GLY A 224 -16.30 -26.40 -2.92
C GLY A 224 -15.04 -25.63 -2.49
N TYR A 225 -14.18 -25.31 -3.46
CA TYR A 225 -12.86 -24.74 -3.24
C TYR A 225 -12.63 -23.52 -4.13
N CYS A 226 -11.91 -22.54 -3.59
CA CYS A 226 -11.37 -21.40 -4.29
C CYS A 226 -9.90 -21.63 -4.60
N ILE A 227 -9.45 -21.20 -5.77
CA ILE A 227 -8.06 -21.23 -6.23
C ILE A 227 -7.65 -19.80 -6.51
N GLN A 228 -6.56 -19.34 -5.89
CA GLN A 228 -6.01 -17.99 -6.10
C GLN A 228 -4.56 -18.08 -6.55
N PRO A 229 -4.23 -17.58 -7.75
CA PRO A 229 -2.84 -17.41 -8.18
C PRO A 229 -2.15 -16.34 -7.32
N GLN A 230 -0.89 -16.61 -6.97
CA GLN A 230 -0.09 -15.72 -6.13
C GLN A 230 0.72 -14.76 -6.99
N LYS A 231 0.78 -13.50 -6.58
CA LYS A 231 1.56 -12.47 -7.26
C LYS A 231 3.04 -12.65 -6.99
N LYS A 232 3.86 -12.18 -7.93
CA LYS A 232 5.30 -12.01 -7.72
C LYS A 232 5.55 -10.86 -6.75
N GLU A 233 6.66 -10.92 -6.06
CA GLU A 233 7.11 -9.85 -5.18
C GLU A 233 7.25 -8.53 -5.96
N TYR A 234 6.72 -7.45 -5.41
CA TYR A 234 6.73 -6.09 -6.01
C TYR A 234 6.20 -6.02 -7.45
N SER A 235 5.33 -6.94 -7.84
CA SER A 235 4.76 -7.00 -9.18
C SER A 235 3.24 -7.11 -9.16
N MET A 236 2.59 -6.63 -10.22
CA MET A 236 1.16 -6.88 -10.45
C MET A 236 0.89 -8.22 -11.11
N ASN A 237 1.94 -8.87 -11.62
CA ASN A 237 1.84 -10.15 -12.32
C ASN A 237 1.78 -11.33 -11.36
N TYR A 238 1.10 -12.39 -11.77
CA TYR A 238 1.08 -13.66 -11.05
C TYR A 238 2.35 -14.48 -11.35
N LYS A 239 2.73 -15.32 -10.39
CA LYS A 239 3.80 -16.32 -10.58
C LYS A 239 3.42 -17.38 -11.61
N CYS A 240 2.13 -17.68 -11.67
CA CYS A 240 1.49 -18.48 -12.68
C CYS A 240 0.05 -17.99 -12.87
N SER A 241 -0.44 -17.88 -14.09
CA SER A 241 -1.78 -17.46 -14.42
C SER A 241 -2.62 -18.65 -14.88
N PHE A 242 -3.93 -18.56 -14.73
CA PHE A 242 -4.82 -19.49 -15.44
C PHE A 242 -4.70 -19.30 -16.95
N PRO A 243 -4.90 -20.37 -17.73
CA PRO A 243 -4.98 -20.28 -19.20
C PRO A 243 -5.99 -19.23 -19.64
N SER A 244 -5.67 -18.49 -20.69
CA SER A 244 -6.51 -17.38 -21.17
C SER A 244 -7.88 -17.81 -21.62
N GLU A 245 -8.00 -19.01 -22.14
CA GLU A 245 -9.25 -19.64 -22.59
C GLU A 245 -10.22 -20.00 -21.47
N TRP A 246 -9.77 -20.02 -20.21
CA TRP A 246 -10.62 -20.24 -19.04
C TRP A 246 -11.25 -18.97 -18.52
N LEU A 247 -10.69 -17.82 -18.85
CA LEU A 247 -11.05 -16.54 -18.24
C LEU A 247 -12.47 -16.09 -18.63
N GLY A 248 -13.32 -15.90 -17.64
CA GLY A 248 -14.69 -15.46 -17.81
C GLY A 248 -15.69 -16.59 -18.05
N LEU A 249 -15.22 -17.85 -18.11
CA LEU A 249 -16.09 -19.01 -18.29
C LEU A 249 -16.64 -19.50 -16.94
N GLU A 250 -17.76 -20.19 -17.01
CA GLU A 250 -18.43 -20.79 -15.85
C GLU A 250 -19.15 -22.11 -16.19
N ASN A 251 -19.31 -22.94 -15.18
CA ASN A 251 -20.06 -24.20 -15.21
C ASN A 251 -19.69 -25.09 -16.43
N GLU A 252 -20.67 -25.47 -17.24
CA GLU A 252 -20.51 -26.43 -18.33
C GLU A 252 -19.43 -25.99 -19.34
N GLU A 253 -19.40 -24.69 -19.70
CA GLU A 253 -18.40 -24.17 -20.63
C GLU A 253 -16.97 -24.28 -20.06
N LEU A 254 -16.81 -23.97 -18.78
CA LEU A 254 -15.52 -24.10 -18.12
C LEU A 254 -15.11 -25.58 -17.97
N GLN A 255 -16.05 -26.46 -17.67
CA GLN A 255 -15.81 -27.91 -17.54
C GLN A 255 -15.37 -28.52 -18.89
N GLU A 256 -16.01 -28.10 -19.98
CA GLU A 256 -15.66 -28.56 -21.33
C GLU A 256 -14.23 -28.16 -21.70
N VAL A 257 -13.87 -26.89 -21.47
CA VAL A 257 -12.54 -26.37 -21.85
C VAL A 257 -11.42 -26.88 -20.92
N THR A 258 -11.72 -27.05 -19.63
CA THR A 258 -10.73 -27.50 -18.65
C THR A 258 -10.60 -29.02 -18.56
N GLY A 259 -11.66 -29.76 -18.92
CA GLY A 259 -11.78 -31.21 -18.66
C GLY A 259 -12.05 -31.53 -17.17
N LEU A 260 -12.29 -30.53 -16.31
CA LEU A 260 -12.52 -30.67 -14.86
C LEU A 260 -14.03 -30.72 -14.59
N LYS A 261 -14.49 -31.83 -14.03
CA LYS A 261 -15.94 -32.11 -13.86
C LYS A 261 -16.66 -31.16 -12.92
N THR A 262 -15.95 -30.58 -11.98
CA THR A 262 -16.52 -29.70 -10.94
C THR A 262 -16.05 -28.27 -11.06
N ALA A 263 -15.45 -27.88 -12.20
CA ALA A 263 -15.08 -26.49 -12.46
C ALA A 263 -16.35 -25.62 -12.47
N GLY A 264 -16.37 -24.59 -11.62
CA GLY A 264 -17.56 -23.78 -11.40
C GLY A 264 -17.45 -22.41 -12.06
N PHE A 265 -16.36 -21.69 -11.85
CA PHE A 265 -16.18 -20.33 -12.32
C PHE A 265 -14.70 -19.96 -12.43
N CYS A 266 -14.32 -19.24 -13.47
CA CYS A 266 -13.02 -18.60 -13.58
C CYS A 266 -13.21 -17.10 -13.87
N HIS A 267 -12.75 -16.26 -12.94
CA HIS A 267 -12.92 -14.81 -13.07
C HIS A 267 -12.15 -14.28 -14.30
N LYS A 268 -12.79 -13.39 -15.07
CA LYS A 268 -12.20 -12.78 -16.28
C LYS A 268 -10.85 -12.08 -16.04
N GLY A 269 -10.59 -11.63 -14.83
CA GLY A 269 -9.30 -11.05 -14.43
C GLY A 269 -8.27 -12.08 -13.94
N GLY A 270 -8.59 -13.37 -13.94
CA GLY A 270 -7.68 -14.46 -13.62
C GLY A 270 -7.22 -14.51 -12.14
N PHE A 271 -7.89 -13.82 -11.22
CA PHE A 271 -7.47 -13.79 -9.80
C PHE A 271 -8.16 -14.84 -8.93
N LEU A 272 -9.17 -15.52 -9.46
CA LEU A 272 -9.96 -16.52 -8.73
C LEU A 272 -10.55 -17.53 -9.69
N MET A 273 -10.47 -18.81 -9.33
CA MET A 273 -11.22 -19.90 -9.93
C MET A 273 -11.90 -20.71 -8.81
N THR A 274 -13.02 -21.35 -9.11
CA THR A 274 -13.73 -22.24 -8.15
C THR A 274 -13.94 -23.62 -8.73
N THR A 275 -13.91 -24.64 -7.86
CA THR A 275 -14.24 -26.03 -8.19
C THR A 275 -15.07 -26.64 -7.07
N GLY A 276 -15.86 -27.69 -7.35
CA GLY A 276 -16.62 -28.42 -6.36
C GLY A 276 -15.74 -29.35 -5.50
N GLU A 277 -14.69 -29.93 -6.11
CA GLU A 277 -13.81 -30.91 -5.46
C GLU A 277 -12.37 -30.40 -5.37
N LEU A 278 -11.67 -30.79 -4.29
CA LEU A 278 -10.25 -30.46 -4.09
C LEU A 278 -9.35 -31.06 -5.17
N ALA A 279 -9.67 -32.25 -5.64
CA ALA A 279 -8.91 -32.93 -6.70
C ALA A 279 -8.89 -32.10 -7.99
N ASP A 280 -10.03 -31.55 -8.39
CA ASP A 280 -10.16 -30.69 -9.56
C ASP A 280 -9.44 -29.36 -9.33
N ALA A 281 -9.45 -28.81 -8.10
CA ALA A 281 -8.71 -27.61 -7.76
C ALA A 281 -7.19 -27.80 -7.94
N VAL A 282 -6.66 -28.91 -7.43
CA VAL A 282 -5.22 -29.24 -7.59
C VAL A 282 -4.90 -29.47 -9.06
N GLN A 283 -5.77 -30.17 -9.80
CA GLN A 283 -5.55 -30.45 -11.22
C GLN A 283 -5.59 -29.16 -12.05
N ALA A 284 -6.48 -28.20 -11.73
CA ALA A 284 -6.50 -26.89 -12.37
C ALA A 284 -5.17 -26.13 -12.21
N CYS A 285 -4.58 -26.18 -11.01
CA CYS A 285 -3.26 -25.59 -10.78
C CYS A 285 -2.17 -26.26 -11.63
N LYS A 286 -2.17 -27.60 -11.72
CA LYS A 286 -1.19 -28.36 -12.51
C LYS A 286 -1.30 -28.03 -14.00
N ILE A 287 -2.49 -28.08 -14.57
CA ILE A 287 -2.72 -27.69 -15.97
C ILE A 287 -2.26 -26.25 -16.23
N SER A 288 -2.58 -25.35 -15.29
CA SER A 288 -2.13 -23.96 -15.41
C SER A 288 -0.61 -23.84 -15.42
N MET A 289 0.11 -24.58 -14.57
CA MET A 289 1.57 -24.57 -14.54
C MET A 289 2.20 -25.22 -15.77
N GLU A 290 1.62 -26.29 -16.31
CA GLU A 290 2.09 -26.95 -17.52
C GLU A 290 1.95 -26.05 -18.77
N GLN A 291 0.88 -25.26 -18.83
CA GLN A 291 0.59 -24.37 -19.96
C GLN A 291 1.21 -22.99 -19.82
N PHE A 292 1.73 -22.67 -18.63
CA PHE A 292 2.28 -21.35 -18.33
C PHE A 292 3.71 -21.20 -18.88
N HIS A 293 3.82 -20.54 -20.03
CA HIS A 293 5.08 -20.21 -20.68
C HIS A 293 5.29 -18.69 -20.72
N GLU A 294 5.53 -18.09 -19.56
CA GLU A 294 5.78 -16.65 -19.52
C GLU A 294 7.27 -16.37 -19.77
N LYS A 295 7.53 -15.59 -20.82
CA LYS A 295 8.78 -14.83 -20.88
C LYS A 295 8.54 -13.55 -20.11
N PRO A 296 9.40 -13.18 -19.15
CA PRO A 296 9.28 -11.89 -18.50
C PRO A 296 9.33 -10.78 -19.56
N VAL A 297 8.44 -9.80 -19.46
CA VAL A 297 8.40 -8.66 -20.37
C VAL A 297 9.02 -7.46 -19.68
N ILE A 298 9.96 -6.82 -20.35
CA ILE A 298 10.52 -5.54 -19.93
C ILE A 298 10.08 -4.49 -20.96
N VAL A 299 9.56 -3.38 -20.48
CA VAL A 299 9.36 -2.22 -21.34
C VAL A 299 10.57 -1.30 -21.23
N SER A 300 11.29 -1.14 -22.33
CA SER A 300 12.35 -0.14 -22.50
C SER A 300 11.71 1.17 -22.97
N PHE A 301 11.69 2.17 -22.09
CA PHE A 301 11.01 3.43 -22.32
C PHE A 301 12.03 4.54 -22.62
N GLY A 302 12.04 5.02 -23.86
CA GLY A 302 13.01 6.00 -24.33
C GLY A 302 14.46 5.50 -24.31
N GLY A 303 14.66 4.19 -24.35
CA GLY A 303 15.98 3.57 -24.42
C GLY A 303 16.28 3.01 -25.79
N ASP A 304 17.51 3.15 -26.22
CA ASP A 304 18.01 2.52 -27.42
C ASP A 304 18.24 1.02 -27.22
N THR A 305 18.23 0.26 -28.30
CA THR A 305 18.52 -1.20 -28.31
C THR A 305 19.93 -1.52 -27.81
N GLU A 306 20.83 -0.51 -27.74
CA GLU A 306 22.19 -0.68 -27.19
C GLU A 306 22.20 -1.12 -25.71
N TYR A 307 21.10 -0.92 -24.97
CA TYR A 307 21.00 -1.31 -23.56
C TYR A 307 20.41 -2.70 -23.35
N ASP A 308 19.95 -3.37 -24.41
CA ASP A 308 19.30 -4.68 -24.30
C ASP A 308 20.24 -5.75 -23.73
N GLU A 309 21.51 -5.71 -24.13
CA GLU A 309 22.52 -6.63 -23.60
C GLU A 309 22.76 -6.41 -22.09
N LEU A 310 22.70 -5.18 -21.62
CA LEU A 310 22.82 -4.85 -20.19
C LEU A 310 21.57 -5.29 -19.42
N ILE A 311 20.39 -5.12 -20.00
CA ILE A 311 19.11 -5.56 -19.41
C ILE A 311 19.12 -7.08 -19.24
N HIS A 312 19.60 -7.83 -20.23
CA HIS A 312 19.71 -9.30 -20.17
C HIS A 312 20.73 -9.80 -19.15
N GLN A 313 21.63 -8.95 -18.63
CA GLN A 313 22.55 -9.31 -17.54
C GLN A 313 21.88 -9.20 -16.16
N LEU A 314 20.69 -8.60 -16.05
CA LEU A 314 19.99 -8.51 -14.79
C LEU A 314 19.51 -9.90 -14.32
N PRO A 315 19.69 -10.23 -13.03
CA PRO A 315 19.18 -11.47 -12.46
C PRO A 315 17.67 -11.64 -12.73
N LYS A 316 17.26 -12.84 -13.15
CA LYS A 316 15.87 -13.20 -13.50
C LYS A 316 15.32 -12.58 -14.79
N LEU A 317 16.08 -11.75 -15.50
CA LEU A 317 15.62 -11.06 -16.71
C LEU A 317 16.42 -11.47 -17.98
N GLN A 318 17.28 -12.49 -17.90
CA GLN A 318 18.12 -12.95 -19.02
C GLN A 318 17.32 -13.44 -20.23
N ALA A 319 16.12 -13.97 -20.00
CA ALA A 319 15.23 -14.46 -21.06
C ALA A 319 14.04 -13.52 -21.32
N ALA A 320 14.11 -12.27 -20.84
CA ALA A 320 13.02 -11.33 -20.99
C ALA A 320 12.82 -10.91 -22.46
N GLU A 321 11.55 -10.71 -22.84
CA GLU A 321 11.20 -9.99 -24.05
C GLU A 321 11.28 -8.49 -23.77
N ILE A 322 12.07 -7.75 -24.57
CA ILE A 322 12.21 -6.31 -24.42
C ILE A 322 11.30 -5.63 -25.44
N ILE A 323 10.36 -4.84 -24.95
CA ILE A 323 9.45 -4.04 -25.77
C ILE A 323 9.87 -2.59 -25.67
N HIS A 324 10.30 -2.01 -26.80
CA HIS A 324 10.67 -0.60 -26.88
C HIS A 324 9.43 0.29 -27.08
N ILE A 325 9.32 1.32 -26.26
CA ILE A 325 8.29 2.36 -26.37
C ILE A 325 9.03 3.71 -26.46
N ASP A 326 8.72 4.46 -27.49
CA ASP A 326 9.30 5.79 -27.69
C ASP A 326 8.92 6.73 -26.54
N PHE A 327 9.84 7.61 -26.20
CA PHE A 327 9.56 8.72 -25.29
C PHE A 327 8.55 9.66 -25.98
N PRO A 328 7.53 10.13 -25.25
CA PRO A 328 6.65 11.16 -25.81
C PRO A 328 7.48 12.38 -26.17
N THR A 329 7.19 12.97 -27.31
CA THR A 329 7.82 14.22 -27.72
C THR A 329 7.76 15.19 -26.55
N LEU A 330 8.93 15.63 -26.07
CA LEU A 330 8.99 16.60 -24.99
C LEU A 330 8.26 17.87 -25.43
N PRO A 331 7.54 18.54 -24.52
CA PRO A 331 6.96 19.83 -24.83
C PRO A 331 8.06 20.79 -25.28
N GLU A 332 7.68 21.75 -26.14
CA GLU A 332 8.59 22.84 -26.49
C GLU A 332 9.09 23.51 -25.22
N VAL A 333 10.38 23.76 -25.19
CA VAL A 333 11.06 24.31 -24.02
C VAL A 333 11.49 25.72 -24.42
N GLU A 334 10.99 26.75 -23.75
CA GLU A 334 11.46 28.11 -23.93
C GLU A 334 12.75 28.31 -23.13
N ILE A 335 13.85 28.55 -23.85
CA ILE A 335 15.18 28.69 -23.25
C ILE A 335 15.42 30.16 -22.93
N GLN A 336 15.61 30.48 -21.65
CA GLN A 336 15.98 31.81 -21.17
C GLN A 336 17.38 31.77 -20.54
N GLY A 337 18.42 31.92 -21.34
CA GLY A 337 19.81 31.82 -20.87
C GLY A 337 20.18 30.39 -20.40
N VAL A 338 20.44 30.22 -19.10
CA VAL A 338 20.74 28.92 -18.47
C VAL A 338 19.50 28.25 -17.86
N TYR A 339 18.34 28.87 -17.97
CA TYR A 339 17.04 28.39 -17.46
C TYR A 339 16.15 28.03 -18.65
N ALA A 340 15.44 26.91 -18.50
CA ALA A 340 14.49 26.44 -19.48
C ALA A 340 13.16 26.09 -18.80
N GLU A 341 12.07 26.63 -19.32
CA GLU A 341 10.72 26.40 -18.79
C GLU A 341 9.89 25.58 -19.78
N VAL A 342 9.15 24.63 -19.23
CA VAL A 342 8.23 23.79 -20.01
C VAL A 342 6.95 24.60 -20.28
N THR A 343 6.64 24.85 -21.54
CA THR A 343 5.50 25.68 -21.98
C THR A 343 4.16 24.96 -22.00
N MET A 344 4.14 23.67 -21.62
CA MET A 344 2.92 22.86 -21.65
C MET A 344 2.02 23.11 -20.43
N GLU A 345 0.71 23.22 -20.68
CA GLU A 345 -0.32 23.29 -19.65
C GLU A 345 -0.27 22.08 -18.70
N LYS A 346 -0.34 22.33 -17.39
CA LYS A 346 -0.25 21.28 -16.34
C LYS A 346 -1.26 20.13 -16.53
N GLN A 347 -2.46 20.43 -17.03
CA GLN A 347 -3.47 19.40 -17.28
C GLN A 347 -3.15 18.53 -18.50
N GLU A 348 -2.63 19.13 -19.55
CA GLU A 348 -2.18 18.41 -20.73
C GLU A 348 -1.02 17.48 -20.40
N TRP A 349 -0.04 17.95 -19.62
CA TRP A 349 1.07 17.13 -19.13
C TRP A 349 0.58 15.92 -18.33
N LYS A 350 -0.34 16.12 -17.36
CA LYS A 350 -0.94 15.04 -16.59
C LYS A 350 -1.67 14.01 -17.47
N SER A 351 -2.35 14.46 -18.50
CA SER A 351 -3.05 13.58 -19.45
C SER A 351 -2.07 12.73 -20.24
N ARG A 352 -0.98 13.31 -20.73
CA ARG A 352 0.08 12.59 -21.46
C ARG A 352 0.77 11.56 -20.58
N VAL A 353 1.14 11.92 -19.35
CA VAL A 353 1.71 10.96 -18.37
C VAL A 353 0.77 9.79 -18.14
N LYS A 354 -0.53 10.05 -17.94
CA LYS A 354 -1.53 9.00 -17.72
C LYS A 354 -1.67 8.06 -18.92
N GLU A 355 -1.65 8.58 -20.14
CA GLU A 355 -1.74 7.78 -21.36
C GLU A 355 -0.47 6.92 -21.56
N GLN A 356 0.72 7.48 -21.33
CA GLN A 356 1.97 6.72 -21.41
C GLN A 356 2.03 5.59 -20.38
N VAL A 357 1.65 5.86 -19.14
CA VAL A 357 1.57 4.83 -18.11
C VAL A 357 0.58 3.73 -18.52
N LYS A 358 -0.57 4.09 -19.08
CA LYS A 358 -1.55 3.12 -19.59
C LYS A 358 -0.98 2.28 -20.73
N GLN A 359 -0.24 2.89 -21.65
CA GLN A 359 0.43 2.20 -22.75
C GLN A 359 1.48 1.20 -22.24
N ILE A 360 2.33 1.60 -21.29
CA ILE A 360 3.31 0.72 -20.66
C ILE A 360 2.61 -0.47 -19.98
N LEU A 361 1.57 -0.21 -19.20
CA LEU A 361 0.83 -1.23 -18.45
C LEU A 361 0.09 -2.24 -19.34
N LYS A 362 -0.20 -1.90 -20.60
CA LYS A 362 -0.81 -2.82 -21.56
C LYS A 362 0.02 -4.08 -21.77
N TYR A 363 1.34 -3.95 -21.68
CA TYR A 363 2.29 -5.07 -21.84
C TYR A 363 2.52 -5.86 -20.56
N LYS A 364 1.89 -5.50 -19.44
CA LYS A 364 2.06 -6.15 -18.13
C LYS A 364 3.55 -6.36 -17.76
N PRO A 365 4.39 -5.33 -17.81
CA PRO A 365 5.83 -5.53 -17.67
C PRO A 365 6.21 -6.01 -16.27
N GLU A 366 7.20 -6.89 -16.19
CA GLU A 366 7.90 -7.27 -14.96
C GLU A 366 8.74 -6.11 -14.42
N ALA A 367 9.29 -5.33 -15.34
CA ALA A 367 10.08 -4.16 -15.04
C ALA A 367 10.00 -3.15 -16.19
N VAL A 368 10.28 -1.90 -15.86
CA VAL A 368 10.44 -0.84 -16.86
C VAL A 368 11.86 -0.32 -16.77
N PHE A 369 12.54 -0.27 -17.91
CA PHE A 369 13.82 0.40 -18.04
C PHE A 369 13.58 1.79 -18.63
N VAL A 370 14.21 2.80 -18.04
CA VAL A 370 14.17 4.18 -18.52
C VAL A 370 15.57 4.59 -18.94
N GLY A 371 15.72 4.92 -20.22
CA GLY A 371 17.00 5.34 -20.81
C GLY A 371 17.53 6.66 -20.25
N GLU A 372 18.32 7.37 -21.02
CA GLU A 372 19.12 8.53 -20.56
C GLU A 372 18.31 9.71 -20.03
N ASN A 373 17.03 9.85 -20.38
CA ASN A 373 16.21 11.02 -20.04
C ASN A 373 15.38 10.84 -18.76
N LEU A 374 16.04 10.42 -17.67
CA LEU A 374 15.39 10.15 -16.37
C LEU A 374 14.59 11.38 -15.86
N PHE A 375 15.04 12.58 -16.15
CA PHE A 375 14.40 13.82 -15.68
C PHE A 375 13.00 14.03 -16.28
N ALA A 376 12.89 13.85 -17.59
CA ALA A 376 11.59 13.95 -18.28
C ALA A 376 10.67 12.75 -17.97
N ALA A 377 11.25 11.59 -17.64
CA ALA A 377 10.51 10.39 -17.25
C ALA A 377 10.01 10.40 -15.81
N TYR A 378 10.47 11.30 -14.94
CA TYR A 378 10.19 11.29 -13.51
C TYR A 378 8.70 11.13 -13.16
N PRO A 379 7.74 11.85 -13.75
CA PRO A 379 6.32 11.67 -13.45
C PRO A 379 5.80 10.28 -13.81
N ILE A 380 6.32 9.68 -14.89
CA ILE A 380 5.98 8.32 -15.34
C ILE A 380 6.57 7.29 -14.38
N VAL A 381 7.85 7.45 -14.02
CA VAL A 381 8.54 6.63 -13.02
C VAL A 381 7.78 6.64 -11.70
N HIS A 382 7.39 7.82 -11.22
CA HIS A 382 6.61 7.97 -9.99
C HIS A 382 5.26 7.23 -10.07
N ALA A 383 4.54 7.35 -11.19
CA ALA A 383 3.26 6.69 -11.39
C ALA A 383 3.38 5.15 -11.48
N LEU A 384 4.44 4.64 -12.12
CA LEU A 384 4.72 3.21 -12.21
C LEU A 384 5.08 2.62 -10.85
N ARG A 385 5.89 3.34 -10.07
CA ARG A 385 6.28 2.93 -8.72
C ARG A 385 5.09 2.85 -7.75
N LYS A 386 4.14 3.79 -7.83
CA LYS A 386 2.87 3.69 -7.09
C LYS A 386 2.06 2.44 -7.43
N LYS A 387 2.36 1.80 -8.55
CA LYS A 387 1.75 0.53 -8.99
C LYS A 387 2.64 -0.69 -8.72
N HIS A 388 3.69 -0.52 -7.91
CA HIS A 388 4.65 -1.56 -7.54
C HIS A 388 5.40 -2.18 -8.72
N ILE A 389 5.59 -1.44 -9.82
CA ILE A 389 6.39 -1.90 -10.97
C ILE A 389 7.83 -1.48 -10.74
N PRO A 390 8.79 -2.42 -10.73
CA PRO A 390 10.21 -2.10 -10.67
C PRO A 390 10.62 -1.22 -11.84
N VAL A 391 11.31 -0.12 -11.55
CA VAL A 391 11.87 0.77 -12.57
C VAL A 391 13.37 0.78 -12.44
N PHE A 392 14.05 0.63 -13.56
CA PHE A 392 15.49 0.71 -13.68
C PHE A 392 15.88 1.92 -14.53
N GLY A 393 17.00 2.52 -14.21
CA GLY A 393 17.58 3.63 -14.96
C GLY A 393 19.06 3.36 -15.26
N LEU A 394 19.65 4.22 -16.07
CA LEU A 394 21.06 4.19 -16.40
C LEU A 394 21.86 5.07 -15.43
N ALA A 395 23.00 4.57 -14.99
CA ALA A 395 24.00 5.33 -14.26
C ALA A 395 25.38 5.05 -14.84
N GLU A 396 26.30 5.99 -14.68
CA GLU A 396 27.71 5.82 -15.08
C GLU A 396 28.59 5.91 -13.84
N LYS A 397 29.47 4.95 -13.69
CA LYS A 397 30.49 4.94 -12.64
C LYS A 397 31.81 4.46 -13.23
N ASP A 398 32.87 5.25 -13.06
CA ASP A 398 34.24 4.95 -13.51
C ASP A 398 34.31 4.63 -15.03
N GLY A 399 33.49 5.33 -15.85
CA GLY A 399 33.39 5.10 -17.30
C GLY A 399 32.58 3.85 -17.69
N GLN A 400 31.99 3.14 -16.75
CA GLN A 400 31.14 1.98 -17.00
C GLN A 400 29.66 2.33 -16.85
N LYS A 401 28.86 2.02 -17.88
CA LYS A 401 27.39 2.13 -17.80
C LYS A 401 26.83 0.99 -16.95
N LEU A 402 25.98 1.35 -15.99
CA LEU A 402 25.35 0.41 -15.04
C LEU A 402 23.84 0.61 -15.07
N ILE A 403 23.11 -0.50 -14.98
CA ILE A 403 21.67 -0.44 -14.73
C ILE A 403 21.43 -0.39 -13.22
N VAL A 404 20.72 0.63 -12.77
CA VAL A 404 20.45 0.86 -11.36
C VAL A 404 18.94 0.79 -11.12
N ARG A 405 18.52 0.00 -10.15
CA ARG A 405 17.13 0.00 -9.70
C ARG A 405 16.82 1.33 -9.02
N ILE A 406 15.78 2.00 -9.49
CA ILE A 406 15.30 3.23 -8.84
C ILE A 406 14.56 2.81 -7.56
N PRO A 407 15.04 3.23 -6.38
CA PRO A 407 14.43 2.82 -5.11
C PRO A 407 12.94 3.13 -5.06
N SER A 408 12.13 2.24 -4.50
CA SER A 408 10.76 2.59 -4.12
C SER A 408 10.87 3.70 -3.06
N GLY A 409 10.34 4.88 -3.32
CA GLY A 409 10.20 5.89 -2.28
C GLY A 409 9.27 5.36 -1.21
N SER A 410 9.67 5.59 0.01
CA SER A 410 8.83 5.48 1.20
C SER A 410 7.54 6.26 1.02
#